data_baae6755fe7b8e10d16a602b27480878
#
_entry.id   baae6755fe7b8e10d16a602b27480878
#
_cell.length_a   1.000
_cell.length_b   1.000
_cell.length_c   1.000
_cell.angle_alpha   90.00
_cell.angle_beta   90.00
_cell.angle_gamma   90.00
#
_symmetry.space_group_name_H-M   'P 1'
#
loop_
_entity.id
_entity.type
_entity.pdbx_description
1 polymer ?
#
loop_
_entity_poly.entity_id
_entity_poly.type
_entity_poly.pdbx_seq_one_letter_code
_entity_poly.pdbx_strand_id
1 'polypeptide(L)'
;MSHLLVGTLTFLYTDIESSTVRWEQHPGEMKAAVERHDAIVQGAIESAGGVVFRRMGDAFCACFSLAAQALAAVLSAQRALHQESWDPRIAPIRVRMALHTGPGEIRDGDYVGPHLNRIARLLAVGYGGQTLLTGATYPLVCDNLPDGVSLRDLGEHRLKDLQRPEHIFQLASDDLPSDFPPIKTLDTHPNNLPVQPTDFIGREKELESIQELLTRPQVRLVTLVGPGGTGNPSIGQRSPTDQSIFVQRPSSSGQNTIFDGFSDFGVCILRHYFVRSWCLSLVTF
;
A
#
# COMPACT_ATOMS: atom_id res chain seq x y z
N MET A 1 -32.61 0.04 -11.30
CA MET A 1 -31.99 -0.25 -10.00
C MET A 1 -31.20 -1.52 -10.17
N SER A 2 -29.89 -1.46 -10.14
CA SER A 2 -29.05 -2.67 -10.17
C SER A 2 -29.34 -3.50 -8.93
N HIS A 3 -29.75 -4.76 -9.10
CA HIS A 3 -29.91 -5.67 -7.97
C HIS A 3 -28.53 -5.96 -7.37
N LEU A 4 -28.30 -5.49 -6.16
CA LEU A 4 -27.08 -5.83 -5.41
C LEU A 4 -27.10 -7.34 -5.11
N LEU A 5 -25.96 -7.97 -5.31
CA LEU A 5 -25.76 -9.39 -5.00
C LEU A 5 -25.71 -9.58 -3.47
N VAL A 6 -26.09 -10.75 -2.99
CA VAL A 6 -26.08 -11.07 -1.55
C VAL A 6 -25.27 -12.34 -1.29
N GLY A 7 -24.69 -12.45 -0.10
CA GLY A 7 -23.90 -13.61 0.31
C GLY A 7 -22.40 -13.32 0.34
N THR A 8 -21.60 -14.37 0.16
CA THR A 8 -20.15 -14.24 0.00
C THR A 8 -19.83 -13.84 -1.43
N LEU A 9 -19.20 -12.71 -1.60
CA LEU A 9 -18.92 -12.08 -2.88
C LEU A 9 -17.42 -11.88 -3.07
N THR A 10 -16.98 -11.86 -4.32
CA THR A 10 -15.64 -11.37 -4.67
C THR A 10 -15.76 -9.94 -5.14
N PHE A 11 -15.11 -9.05 -4.40
CA PHE A 11 -15.02 -7.63 -4.72
C PHE A 11 -13.82 -7.36 -5.61
N LEU A 12 -14.00 -6.46 -6.57
CA LEU A 12 -12.96 -5.90 -7.42
C LEU A 12 -12.91 -4.39 -7.20
N TYR A 13 -11.73 -3.87 -6.86
CA TYR A 13 -11.44 -2.44 -6.88
C TYR A 13 -10.37 -2.15 -7.91
N THR A 14 -10.54 -1.06 -8.65
CA THR A 14 -9.58 -0.59 -9.66
C THR A 14 -9.28 0.89 -9.47
N ASP A 15 -8.13 1.33 -9.94
CA ASP A 15 -7.74 2.74 -9.89
C ASP A 15 -6.60 3.01 -10.89
N ILE A 16 -6.63 4.15 -11.60
CA ILE A 16 -5.56 4.56 -12.50
C ILE A 16 -4.38 5.10 -11.70
N GLU A 17 -3.20 4.52 -11.88
CA GLU A 17 -2.00 4.98 -11.19
C GLU A 17 -1.64 6.42 -11.61
N SER A 18 -1.45 7.30 -10.60
CA SER A 18 -1.05 8.70 -10.80
C SER A 18 -2.03 9.53 -11.66
N SER A 19 -3.32 9.20 -11.64
CA SER A 19 -4.35 9.92 -12.42
C SER A 19 -4.39 11.41 -12.10
N THR A 20 -4.34 11.79 -10.83
CA THR A 20 -4.38 13.20 -10.38
C THR A 20 -3.31 14.07 -11.04
N VAL A 21 -2.05 13.60 -11.06
CA VAL A 21 -0.95 14.35 -11.67
C VAL A 21 -1.16 14.52 -13.18
N ARG A 22 -1.67 13.48 -13.85
CA ARG A 22 -1.96 13.52 -15.30
C ARG A 22 -3.13 14.46 -15.62
N TRP A 23 -4.15 14.49 -14.76
CA TRP A 23 -5.25 15.44 -14.87
C TRP A 23 -4.79 16.90 -14.79
N GLU A 24 -3.85 17.22 -13.91
CA GLU A 24 -3.29 18.56 -13.78
C GLU A 24 -2.46 18.97 -14.99
N GLN A 25 -1.69 18.03 -15.55
CA GLN A 25 -0.77 18.32 -16.66
C GLN A 25 -1.44 18.27 -18.03
N HIS A 26 -2.40 17.36 -18.25
CA HIS A 26 -3.00 17.05 -19.55
C HIS A 26 -4.52 16.80 -19.45
N PRO A 27 -5.32 17.78 -19.01
CA PRO A 27 -6.74 17.56 -18.71
C PRO A 27 -7.58 17.11 -19.93
N GLY A 28 -7.26 17.60 -21.11
CA GLY A 28 -7.99 17.25 -22.34
C GLY A 28 -7.77 15.80 -22.76
N GLU A 29 -6.52 15.38 -22.80
CA GLU A 29 -6.10 14.03 -23.15
C GLU A 29 -6.56 13.02 -22.09
N MET A 30 -6.46 13.41 -20.82
CA MET A 30 -6.87 12.57 -19.70
C MET A 30 -8.37 12.32 -19.70
N LYS A 31 -9.19 13.29 -20.12
CA LYS A 31 -10.63 13.11 -20.27
C LYS A 31 -10.96 11.98 -21.26
N ALA A 32 -10.38 12.03 -22.45
CA ALA A 32 -10.59 11.01 -23.48
C ALA A 32 -10.06 9.63 -23.02
N ALA A 33 -8.93 9.62 -22.33
CA ALA A 33 -8.36 8.38 -21.80
C ALA A 33 -9.23 7.75 -20.72
N VAL A 34 -9.80 8.53 -19.81
CA VAL A 34 -10.71 8.02 -18.77
C VAL A 34 -12.01 7.52 -19.39
N GLU A 35 -12.58 8.19 -20.37
CA GLU A 35 -13.75 7.69 -21.10
C GLU A 35 -13.48 6.31 -21.75
N ARG A 36 -12.30 6.15 -22.34
CA ARG A 36 -11.89 4.88 -22.95
C ARG A 36 -11.60 3.80 -21.90
N HIS A 37 -10.86 4.15 -20.85
CA HIS A 37 -10.62 3.28 -19.69
C HIS A 37 -11.92 2.77 -19.11
N ASP A 38 -12.88 3.66 -18.88
CA ASP A 38 -14.19 3.33 -18.30
C ASP A 38 -14.94 2.32 -19.16
N ALA A 39 -14.94 2.53 -20.49
CA ALA A 39 -15.57 1.58 -21.40
C ALA A 39 -14.92 0.19 -21.36
N ILE A 40 -13.58 0.11 -21.28
CA ILE A 40 -12.84 -1.15 -21.20
C ILE A 40 -13.13 -1.86 -19.87
N VAL A 41 -12.96 -1.16 -18.74
CA VAL A 41 -13.10 -1.78 -17.41
C VAL A 41 -14.55 -2.18 -17.15
N GLN A 42 -15.50 -1.30 -17.44
CA GLN A 42 -16.93 -1.63 -17.29
C GLN A 42 -17.35 -2.79 -18.18
N GLY A 43 -16.94 -2.77 -19.45
CA GLY A 43 -17.25 -3.85 -20.38
C GLY A 43 -16.69 -5.22 -19.92
N ALA A 44 -15.48 -5.24 -19.40
CA ALA A 44 -14.87 -6.45 -18.85
C ALA A 44 -15.60 -6.97 -17.60
N ILE A 45 -16.01 -6.08 -16.70
CA ILE A 45 -16.78 -6.43 -15.50
C ILE A 45 -18.15 -7.03 -15.89
N GLU A 46 -18.89 -6.32 -16.74
CA GLU A 46 -20.25 -6.73 -17.15
C GLU A 46 -20.24 -8.03 -17.97
N SER A 47 -19.29 -8.18 -18.89
CA SER A 47 -19.15 -9.40 -19.71
C SER A 47 -18.82 -10.63 -18.88
N ALA A 48 -18.17 -10.47 -17.73
CA ALA A 48 -17.89 -11.54 -16.78
C ALA A 48 -19.02 -11.75 -15.75
N GLY A 49 -20.15 -11.05 -15.88
CA GLY A 49 -21.30 -11.16 -14.97
C GLY A 49 -21.13 -10.43 -13.65
N GLY A 50 -20.20 -9.46 -13.58
CA GLY A 50 -20.01 -8.59 -12.44
C GLY A 50 -20.97 -7.41 -12.40
N VAL A 51 -21.16 -6.85 -11.22
CA VAL A 51 -21.99 -5.66 -10.99
C VAL A 51 -21.13 -4.54 -10.45
N VAL A 52 -21.07 -3.42 -11.18
CA VAL A 52 -20.48 -2.18 -10.68
C VAL A 52 -21.46 -1.54 -9.72
N PHE A 53 -21.10 -1.46 -8.45
CA PHE A 53 -21.95 -0.90 -7.41
C PHE A 53 -21.55 0.52 -7.01
N ARG A 54 -20.32 0.93 -7.28
CA ARG A 54 -19.85 2.30 -6.98
C ARG A 54 -18.76 2.72 -7.97
N ARG A 55 -18.73 4.01 -8.27
CA ARG A 55 -17.64 4.68 -9.01
C ARG A 55 -17.18 5.89 -8.24
N MET A 56 -15.87 6.11 -8.18
CA MET A 56 -15.25 7.27 -7.53
C MET A 56 -14.15 7.81 -8.46
N GLY A 57 -14.52 8.82 -9.25
CA GLY A 57 -13.62 9.30 -10.32
C GLY A 57 -13.36 8.20 -11.34
N ASP A 58 -12.09 7.84 -11.52
CA ASP A 58 -11.59 6.75 -12.37
C ASP A 58 -11.58 5.37 -11.69
N ALA A 59 -11.93 5.30 -10.41
CA ALA A 59 -11.99 4.06 -9.66
C ALA A 59 -13.32 3.33 -9.83
N PHE A 60 -13.25 2.02 -10.09
CA PHE A 60 -14.41 1.13 -10.10
C PHE A 60 -14.44 0.27 -8.86
N CYS A 61 -15.63 0.13 -8.28
CA CYS A 61 -15.95 -0.83 -7.25
C CYS A 61 -17.01 -1.78 -7.78
N ALA A 62 -16.64 -3.05 -7.97
CA ALA A 62 -17.54 -4.06 -8.50
C ALA A 62 -17.56 -5.31 -7.61
N CYS A 63 -18.59 -6.13 -7.78
CA CYS A 63 -18.70 -7.41 -7.10
C CYS A 63 -19.16 -8.51 -8.04
N PHE A 64 -18.80 -9.74 -7.69
CA PHE A 64 -19.09 -10.96 -8.45
C PHE A 64 -19.58 -12.07 -7.50
N SER A 65 -20.47 -12.91 -7.98
CA SER A 65 -20.92 -14.10 -7.25
C SER A 65 -19.84 -15.18 -7.16
N LEU A 66 -18.92 -15.24 -8.14
CA LEU A 66 -17.85 -16.22 -8.23
C LEU A 66 -16.49 -15.55 -8.40
N ALA A 67 -15.49 -16.03 -7.67
CA ALA A 67 -14.12 -15.52 -7.77
C ALA A 67 -13.51 -15.71 -9.17
N ALA A 68 -13.85 -16.81 -9.84
CA ALA A 68 -13.40 -17.07 -11.19
C ALA A 68 -13.91 -16.03 -12.20
N GLN A 69 -15.12 -15.52 -12.02
CA GLN A 69 -15.67 -14.43 -12.84
C GLN A 69 -14.89 -13.13 -12.63
N ALA A 70 -14.56 -12.80 -11.37
CA ALA A 70 -13.75 -11.64 -11.04
C ALA A 70 -12.35 -11.75 -11.66
N LEU A 71 -11.73 -12.93 -11.61
CA LEU A 71 -10.44 -13.20 -12.24
C LEU A 71 -10.49 -13.01 -13.76
N ALA A 72 -11.52 -13.54 -14.42
CA ALA A 72 -11.72 -13.38 -15.86
C ALA A 72 -11.90 -11.90 -16.25
N ALA A 73 -12.69 -11.15 -15.48
CA ALA A 73 -12.89 -9.71 -15.71
C ALA A 73 -11.56 -8.95 -15.62
N VAL A 74 -10.76 -9.22 -14.59
CA VAL A 74 -9.46 -8.56 -14.38
C VAL A 74 -8.48 -8.87 -15.52
N LEU A 75 -8.36 -10.13 -15.91
CA LEU A 75 -7.49 -10.53 -17.04
C LEU A 75 -7.91 -9.85 -18.34
N SER A 76 -9.22 -9.88 -18.64
CA SER A 76 -9.76 -9.20 -19.83
C SER A 76 -9.49 -7.71 -19.82
N ALA A 77 -9.74 -7.04 -18.68
CA ALA A 77 -9.49 -5.61 -18.54
C ALA A 77 -8.00 -5.26 -18.69
N GLN A 78 -7.10 -5.96 -17.98
CA GLN A 78 -5.66 -5.70 -18.04
C GLN A 78 -5.09 -5.92 -19.46
N ARG A 79 -5.54 -6.97 -20.17
CA ARG A 79 -5.15 -7.23 -21.55
C ARG A 79 -5.61 -6.11 -22.48
N ALA A 80 -6.87 -5.71 -22.39
CA ALA A 80 -7.41 -4.64 -23.21
C ALA A 80 -6.74 -3.29 -22.92
N LEU A 81 -6.49 -2.96 -21.64
CA LEU A 81 -5.77 -1.75 -21.24
C LEU A 81 -4.31 -1.76 -21.71
N HIS A 82 -3.65 -2.92 -21.72
CA HIS A 82 -2.27 -3.07 -22.18
C HIS A 82 -2.15 -2.93 -23.70
N GLN A 83 -3.14 -3.41 -24.44
CA GLN A 83 -3.19 -3.35 -25.91
C GLN A 83 -3.70 -2.01 -26.45
N GLU A 84 -4.32 -1.19 -25.59
CA GLU A 84 -4.92 0.08 -26.00
C GLU A 84 -3.86 1.11 -26.42
N SER A 85 -4.18 1.84 -27.47
CA SER A 85 -3.34 2.92 -27.99
C SER A 85 -3.65 4.24 -27.27
N TRP A 86 -2.87 4.53 -26.24
CA TRP A 86 -3.02 5.76 -25.45
C TRP A 86 -2.31 6.95 -26.11
N ASP A 87 -2.80 8.17 -25.90
CA ASP A 87 -2.11 9.39 -26.33
C ASP A 87 -0.69 9.43 -25.72
N PRO A 88 0.37 9.65 -26.52
CA PRO A 88 1.76 9.63 -26.04
C PRO A 88 2.06 10.61 -24.90
N ARG A 89 1.25 11.67 -24.73
CA ARG A 89 1.45 12.69 -23.68
C ARG A 89 1.06 12.19 -22.29
N ILE A 90 0.19 11.17 -22.23
CA ILE A 90 -0.32 10.60 -20.97
C ILE A 90 -0.04 9.11 -20.84
N ALA A 91 0.49 8.49 -21.90
CA ALA A 91 0.73 7.04 -21.97
C ALA A 91 1.86 6.58 -21.04
N PRO A 92 1.82 5.30 -20.63
CA PRO A 92 0.68 4.41 -20.71
C PRO A 92 -0.31 4.67 -19.56
N ILE A 93 -1.61 4.44 -19.77
CA ILE A 93 -2.59 4.36 -18.68
C ILE A 93 -2.48 2.99 -18.05
N ARG A 94 -2.05 2.96 -16.81
CA ARG A 94 -1.88 1.72 -16.03
C ARG A 94 -2.85 1.68 -14.87
N VAL A 95 -3.58 0.57 -14.75
CA VAL A 95 -4.62 0.40 -13.75
C VAL A 95 -4.19 -0.65 -12.73
N ARG A 96 -4.12 -0.27 -11.47
CA ARG A 96 -3.98 -1.22 -10.37
C ARG A 96 -5.31 -1.83 -10.04
N MET A 97 -5.32 -3.13 -9.74
CA MET A 97 -6.53 -3.89 -9.44
C MET A 97 -6.33 -4.73 -8.19
N ALA A 98 -7.40 -4.89 -7.41
CA ALA A 98 -7.39 -5.74 -6.23
C ALA A 98 -8.64 -6.62 -6.19
N LEU A 99 -8.47 -7.88 -5.75
CA LEU A 99 -9.54 -8.84 -5.51
C LEU A 99 -9.56 -9.27 -4.04
N HIS A 100 -10.74 -9.25 -3.44
CA HIS A 100 -10.96 -9.78 -2.10
C HIS A 100 -12.31 -10.48 -2.01
N THR A 101 -12.36 -11.64 -1.36
CA THR A 101 -13.61 -12.40 -1.15
C THR A 101 -14.04 -12.31 0.31
N GLY A 102 -15.30 -11.97 0.51
CA GLY A 102 -15.90 -11.89 1.84
C GLY A 102 -17.40 -11.62 1.80
N PRO A 103 -18.07 -11.64 2.96
CA PRO A 103 -19.48 -11.29 3.07
C PRO A 103 -19.80 -9.90 2.51
N GLY A 104 -20.84 -9.82 1.70
CA GLY A 104 -21.40 -8.56 1.20
C GLY A 104 -22.46 -8.03 2.16
N GLU A 105 -22.11 -7.05 3.00
CA GLU A 105 -23.06 -6.36 3.87
C GLU A 105 -23.64 -5.16 3.14
N ILE A 106 -24.99 -5.13 3.03
CA ILE A 106 -25.71 -4.04 2.36
C ILE A 106 -26.35 -3.16 3.42
N ARG A 107 -26.11 -1.85 3.34
CA ARG A 107 -26.76 -0.82 4.13
C ARG A 107 -27.09 0.37 3.23
N ASP A 108 -28.33 0.85 3.32
CA ASP A 108 -28.80 2.02 2.57
C ASP A 108 -28.59 1.91 1.05
N GLY A 109 -28.69 0.68 0.51
CA GLY A 109 -28.53 0.40 -0.92
C GLY A 109 -27.09 0.38 -1.43
N ASP A 110 -26.10 0.28 -0.53
CA ASP A 110 -24.68 0.17 -0.89
C ASP A 110 -23.98 -0.88 -0.04
N TYR A 111 -22.83 -1.40 -0.51
CA TYR A 111 -22.01 -2.28 0.30
C TYR A 111 -21.21 -1.49 1.34
N VAL A 112 -21.13 -2.06 2.55
CA VAL A 112 -20.37 -1.51 3.68
C VAL A 112 -19.60 -2.62 4.39
N GLY A 113 -18.65 -2.23 5.26
CA GLY A 113 -18.02 -3.15 6.19
C GLY A 113 -16.52 -3.37 5.96
N PRO A 114 -15.92 -4.25 6.78
CA PRO A 114 -14.45 -4.41 6.87
C PRO A 114 -13.83 -4.99 5.60
N HIS A 115 -14.60 -5.76 4.81
CA HIS A 115 -14.12 -6.35 3.56
C HIS A 115 -13.82 -5.29 2.50
N LEU A 116 -14.61 -4.22 2.43
CA LEU A 116 -14.35 -3.09 1.53
C LEU A 116 -13.13 -2.27 1.96
N ASN A 117 -12.93 -2.12 3.26
CA ASN A 117 -11.72 -1.48 3.76
C ASN A 117 -10.47 -2.31 3.42
N ARG A 118 -10.55 -3.63 3.58
CA ARG A 118 -9.45 -4.56 3.26
C ARG A 118 -9.03 -4.46 1.80
N ILE A 119 -9.97 -4.54 0.86
CA ILE A 119 -9.66 -4.44 -0.56
C ILE A 119 -9.12 -3.05 -0.93
N ALA A 120 -9.60 -1.98 -0.34
CA ALA A 120 -9.08 -0.63 -0.55
C ALA A 120 -7.62 -0.51 -0.08
N ARG A 121 -7.26 -1.13 1.06
CA ARG A 121 -5.87 -1.17 1.53
C ARG A 121 -4.98 -2.04 0.65
N LEU A 122 -5.50 -3.16 0.14
CA LEU A 122 -4.79 -4.00 -0.83
C LEU A 122 -4.52 -3.23 -2.13
N LEU A 123 -5.52 -2.55 -2.68
CA LEU A 123 -5.37 -1.73 -3.89
C LEU A 123 -4.28 -0.66 -3.72
N ALA A 124 -4.24 0.00 -2.56
CA ALA A 124 -3.32 1.10 -2.30
C ALA A 124 -1.84 0.70 -2.32
N VAL A 125 -1.50 -0.58 -2.07
CA VAL A 125 -0.11 -1.06 -2.05
C VAL A 125 0.38 -1.57 -3.40
N GLY A 126 -0.52 -1.73 -4.37
CA GLY A 126 -0.19 -2.19 -5.72
C GLY A 126 0.34 -1.09 -6.63
N TYR A 127 0.80 -1.52 -7.79
CA TYR A 127 1.29 -0.68 -8.88
C TYR A 127 0.35 -0.72 -10.08
N GLY A 128 0.41 0.29 -10.93
CA GLY A 128 -0.35 0.32 -12.18
C GLY A 128 0.01 -0.85 -13.11
N GLY A 129 -1.02 -1.59 -13.56
CA GLY A 129 -0.87 -2.86 -14.29
C GLY A 129 -0.80 -4.09 -13.41
N GLN A 130 -0.60 -3.92 -12.10
CA GLN A 130 -0.56 -5.04 -11.14
C GLN A 130 -1.96 -5.39 -10.65
N THR A 131 -2.22 -6.68 -10.51
CA THR A 131 -3.42 -7.21 -9.87
C THR A 131 -3.04 -8.03 -8.65
N LEU A 132 -3.58 -7.64 -7.50
CA LEU A 132 -3.35 -8.28 -6.21
C LEU A 132 -4.59 -9.01 -5.72
N LEU A 133 -4.39 -10.16 -5.05
CA LEU A 133 -5.45 -10.93 -4.42
C LEU A 133 -5.12 -11.16 -2.95
N THR A 134 -6.15 -11.19 -2.11
CA THR A 134 -5.99 -11.64 -0.71
C THR A 134 -5.99 -13.16 -0.61
N GLY A 135 -5.44 -13.69 0.50
CA GLY A 135 -5.51 -15.10 0.85
C GLY A 135 -6.94 -15.66 0.92
N ALA A 136 -7.95 -14.80 1.13
CA ALA A 136 -9.35 -15.22 1.09
C ALA A 136 -9.86 -15.53 -0.34
N THR A 137 -9.24 -14.94 -1.36
CA THR A 137 -9.60 -15.17 -2.77
C THR A 137 -8.80 -16.30 -3.39
N TYR A 138 -7.54 -16.48 -2.98
CA TYR A 138 -6.60 -17.44 -3.55
C TYR A 138 -7.18 -18.87 -3.69
N PRO A 139 -7.73 -19.52 -2.64
CA PRO A 139 -8.21 -20.91 -2.70
C PRO A 139 -9.42 -21.09 -3.60
N LEU A 140 -10.10 -20.01 -3.99
CA LEU A 140 -11.28 -20.06 -4.85
C LEU A 140 -10.94 -20.04 -6.35
N VAL A 141 -9.66 -19.75 -6.68
CA VAL A 141 -9.22 -19.60 -8.07
C VAL A 141 -7.97 -20.41 -8.42
N CYS A 142 -7.16 -20.83 -7.45
CA CYS A 142 -5.83 -21.39 -7.68
C CYS A 142 -5.85 -22.72 -8.48
N ASP A 143 -6.90 -23.53 -8.35
CA ASP A 143 -7.01 -24.83 -9.01
C ASP A 143 -7.54 -24.75 -10.45
N ASN A 144 -8.06 -23.60 -10.88
CA ASN A 144 -8.72 -23.43 -12.18
C ASN A 144 -8.25 -22.14 -12.88
N LEU A 145 -6.94 -21.95 -12.95
CA LEU A 145 -6.37 -20.82 -13.69
C LEU A 145 -6.36 -21.11 -15.19
N PRO A 146 -6.59 -20.09 -16.05
CA PRO A 146 -6.39 -20.22 -17.49
C PRO A 146 -4.92 -20.53 -17.83
N ASP A 147 -4.70 -21.11 -19.03
CA ASP A 147 -3.35 -21.34 -19.53
C ASP A 147 -2.52 -20.05 -19.59
N GLY A 148 -1.25 -20.15 -19.18
CA GLY A 148 -0.34 -19.00 -19.10
C GLY A 148 -0.61 -18.02 -17.98
N VAL A 149 -1.54 -18.36 -17.06
CA VAL A 149 -1.86 -17.55 -15.87
C VAL A 149 -1.37 -18.25 -14.61
N SER A 150 -0.76 -17.52 -13.70
CA SER A 150 -0.28 -18.02 -12.42
C SER A 150 -0.54 -17.03 -11.29
N LEU A 151 -0.45 -17.53 -10.05
CA LEU A 151 -0.55 -16.70 -8.86
C LEU A 151 0.79 -16.77 -8.11
N ARG A 152 1.51 -15.65 -8.11
CA ARG A 152 2.78 -15.50 -7.36
C ARG A 152 2.46 -15.17 -5.92
N ASP A 153 2.95 -15.97 -4.99
CA ASP A 153 2.87 -15.70 -3.56
C ASP A 153 3.83 -14.55 -3.20
N LEU A 154 3.29 -13.49 -2.61
CA LEU A 154 4.06 -12.35 -2.12
C LEU A 154 4.30 -12.42 -0.60
N GLY A 155 3.69 -13.39 0.09
CA GLY A 155 3.80 -13.57 1.54
C GLY A 155 2.78 -12.78 2.35
N GLU A 156 3.00 -12.77 3.67
CA GLU A 156 2.17 -12.03 4.62
C GLU A 156 2.67 -10.59 4.78
N HIS A 157 1.75 -9.64 4.69
CA HIS A 157 2.05 -8.22 4.77
C HIS A 157 1.09 -7.48 5.68
N ARG A 158 1.61 -6.51 6.44
CA ARG A 158 0.81 -5.59 7.24
C ARG A 158 0.31 -4.45 6.36
N LEU A 159 -0.99 -4.43 6.11
CA LEU A 159 -1.64 -3.33 5.43
C LEU A 159 -2.04 -2.26 6.46
N LYS A 160 -2.00 -0.99 6.05
CA LYS A 160 -2.34 0.14 6.92
C LYS A 160 -3.74 -0.04 7.51
N ASP A 161 -3.90 0.24 8.79
CA ASP A 161 -5.16 0.19 9.55
C ASP A 161 -5.80 -1.21 9.64
N LEU A 162 -5.12 -2.28 9.24
CA LEU A 162 -5.56 -3.65 9.47
C LEU A 162 -4.82 -4.26 10.66
N GLN A 163 -5.58 -4.89 11.58
CA GLN A 163 -5.02 -5.48 12.80
C GLN A 163 -4.19 -6.75 12.54
N ARG A 164 -4.54 -7.50 11.51
CA ARG A 164 -3.88 -8.77 11.17
C ARG A 164 -3.15 -8.63 9.84
N PRO A 165 -1.98 -9.28 9.70
CA PRO A 165 -1.33 -9.41 8.40
C PRO A 165 -2.28 -10.03 7.37
N GLU A 166 -2.09 -9.68 6.12
CA GLU A 166 -2.82 -10.24 4.99
C GLU A 166 -1.86 -11.02 4.10
N HIS A 167 -2.20 -12.25 3.78
CA HIS A 167 -1.47 -13.02 2.78
C HIS A 167 -1.86 -12.52 1.39
N ILE A 168 -0.87 -12.08 0.62
CA ILE A 168 -1.09 -11.40 -0.65
C ILE A 168 -0.51 -12.23 -1.80
N PHE A 169 -1.28 -12.34 -2.87
CA PHE A 169 -0.89 -12.98 -4.12
C PHE A 169 -0.95 -11.98 -5.26
N GLN A 170 -0.05 -12.12 -6.22
CA GLN A 170 -0.07 -11.38 -7.46
C GLN A 170 -0.54 -12.26 -8.61
N LEU A 171 -1.50 -11.79 -9.38
CA LEU A 171 -1.87 -12.39 -10.65
C LEU A 171 -0.77 -12.09 -11.68
N ALA A 172 -0.20 -13.13 -12.28
CA ALA A 172 0.76 -13.05 -13.35
C ALA A 172 0.22 -13.75 -14.60
N SER A 173 0.50 -13.21 -15.77
CA SER A 173 0.12 -13.79 -17.05
C SER A 173 1.27 -13.61 -18.04
N ASP A 174 1.51 -14.59 -18.91
CA ASP A 174 2.63 -14.57 -19.85
C ASP A 174 2.56 -13.41 -20.86
N ASP A 175 1.36 -12.89 -21.10
CA ASP A 175 1.09 -11.81 -22.05
C ASP A 175 0.98 -10.42 -21.37
N LEU A 176 1.21 -10.32 -20.07
CA LEU A 176 1.16 -9.07 -19.32
C LEU A 176 2.44 -8.83 -18.50
N PRO A 177 2.80 -7.57 -18.24
CA PRO A 177 3.89 -7.26 -17.32
C PRO A 177 3.63 -7.90 -15.95
N SER A 178 4.60 -8.68 -15.46
CA SER A 178 4.48 -9.40 -14.18
C SER A 178 5.59 -9.05 -13.19
N ASP A 179 6.63 -8.34 -13.63
CA ASP A 179 7.71 -7.87 -12.77
C ASP A 179 7.39 -6.48 -12.22
N PHE A 180 7.10 -6.44 -10.92
CA PHE A 180 6.84 -5.21 -10.17
C PHE A 180 7.80 -5.11 -8.99
N PRO A 181 8.09 -3.87 -8.54
CA PRO A 181 8.82 -3.68 -7.28
C PRO A 181 8.07 -4.32 -6.10
N PRO A 182 8.73 -4.56 -4.96
CA PRO A 182 8.06 -4.99 -3.74
C PRO A 182 6.87 -4.08 -3.41
N ILE A 183 5.73 -4.68 -3.04
CA ILE A 183 4.51 -3.93 -2.73
C ILE A 183 4.73 -2.92 -1.59
N LYS A 184 4.04 -1.79 -1.64
CA LYS A 184 4.23 -0.63 -0.74
C LYS A 184 3.59 -0.86 0.64
N THR A 185 3.97 -1.92 1.34
CA THR A 185 3.43 -2.26 2.67
C THR A 185 4.24 -1.61 3.80
N LEU A 186 3.71 -1.66 5.02
CA LEU A 186 4.43 -1.19 6.20
C LEU A 186 5.71 -1.99 6.46
N ASP A 187 5.78 -3.22 5.96
CA ASP A 187 6.92 -4.13 6.11
C ASP A 187 8.02 -3.91 5.07
N THR A 188 7.81 -3.05 4.07
CA THR A 188 8.84 -2.71 3.05
C THR A 188 10.05 -1.97 3.65
N HIS A 189 9.91 -1.46 4.86
CA HIS A 189 11.03 -1.06 5.68
C HIS A 189 11.13 -2.06 6.83
N PRO A 190 12.04 -3.06 6.75
CA PRO A 190 12.24 -3.97 7.86
C PRO A 190 12.66 -3.14 9.08
N ASN A 191 11.70 -2.89 9.93
CA ASN A 191 11.91 -2.27 11.22
C ASN A 191 11.46 -3.28 12.28
N ASN A 192 12.23 -3.39 13.34
CA ASN A 192 11.91 -4.21 14.50
C ASN A 192 11.01 -3.48 15.51
N LEU A 193 10.36 -2.38 15.08
CA LEU A 193 9.52 -1.59 15.96
C LEU A 193 8.20 -2.35 16.24
N PRO A 194 7.82 -2.51 17.50
CA PRO A 194 6.53 -3.10 17.86
C PRO A 194 5.39 -2.21 17.36
N VAL A 195 4.28 -2.85 16.95
CA VAL A 195 3.06 -2.12 16.57
C VAL A 195 2.60 -1.29 17.75
N GLN A 196 2.40 0.00 17.53
CA GLN A 196 1.82 0.88 18.55
C GLN A 196 0.36 0.50 18.79
N PRO A 197 -0.01 0.05 19.99
CA PRO A 197 -1.40 -0.30 20.31
C PRO A 197 -2.28 0.92 20.56
N THR A 198 -1.69 2.11 20.73
CA THR A 198 -2.40 3.37 21.04
C THR A 198 -1.85 4.51 20.22
N ASP A 199 -2.68 5.51 19.94
CA ASP A 199 -2.26 6.75 19.29
C ASP A 199 -1.20 7.46 20.15
N PHE A 200 -0.23 8.06 19.46
CA PHE A 200 0.82 8.85 20.09
C PHE A 200 0.23 10.20 20.55
N ILE A 201 0.06 10.37 21.85
CA ILE A 201 -0.57 11.56 22.43
C ILE A 201 0.49 12.39 23.17
N GLY A 202 0.58 13.67 22.84
CA GLY A 202 1.52 14.61 23.45
C GLY A 202 2.91 14.61 22.79
N ARG A 203 3.78 15.54 23.23
CA ARG A 203 5.15 15.74 22.73
C ARG A 203 5.24 16.28 21.29
N GLU A 204 4.26 17.05 20.86
CA GLU A 204 4.23 17.66 19.54
C GLU A 204 5.47 18.55 19.34
N LYS A 205 5.91 19.27 20.39
CA LYS A 205 7.11 20.16 20.35
C LYS A 205 8.39 19.36 20.17
N GLU A 206 8.50 18.20 20.81
CA GLU A 206 9.66 17.32 20.65
C GLU A 206 9.70 16.70 19.27
N LEU A 207 8.56 16.32 18.71
CA LEU A 207 8.46 15.84 17.34
C LEU A 207 8.83 16.91 16.32
N GLU A 208 8.34 18.13 16.48
CA GLU A 208 8.74 19.28 15.64
C GLU A 208 10.25 19.53 15.71
N SER A 209 10.84 19.49 16.90
CA SER A 209 12.28 19.68 17.09
C SER A 209 13.10 18.58 16.41
N ILE A 210 12.66 17.32 16.47
CA ILE A 210 13.31 16.20 15.77
C ILE A 210 13.18 16.37 14.27
N GLN A 211 12.00 16.73 13.78
CA GLN A 211 11.73 16.96 12.37
C GLN A 211 12.60 18.11 11.83
N GLU A 212 12.73 19.19 12.59
CA GLU A 212 13.58 20.32 12.25
C GLU A 212 15.08 19.92 12.17
N LEU A 213 15.54 19.08 13.10
CA LEU A 213 16.90 18.55 13.08
C LEU A 213 17.13 17.63 11.86
N LEU A 214 16.18 16.75 11.55
CA LEU A 214 16.28 15.83 10.42
C LEU A 214 16.22 16.55 9.07
N THR A 215 15.64 17.74 8.99
CA THR A 215 15.60 18.55 7.76
C THR A 215 16.90 19.28 7.47
N ARG A 216 17.81 19.45 8.45
CA ARG A 216 19.09 20.15 8.27
C ARG A 216 20.04 19.32 7.39
N PRO A 217 20.60 19.87 6.29
CA PRO A 217 21.43 19.12 5.36
C PRO A 217 22.65 18.43 5.98
N GLN A 218 23.22 19.05 7.03
CA GLN A 218 24.41 18.58 7.73
C GLN A 218 24.15 17.51 8.79
N VAL A 219 22.87 17.28 9.16
CA VAL A 219 22.50 16.28 10.16
C VAL A 219 22.26 14.94 9.47
N ARG A 220 23.10 13.96 9.79
CA ARG A 220 23.00 12.59 9.22
C ARG A 220 22.41 11.59 10.21
N LEU A 221 22.54 11.83 11.49
CA LEU A 221 22.08 10.94 12.55
C LEU A 221 21.52 11.76 13.71
N VAL A 222 20.35 11.37 14.20
CA VAL A 222 19.75 11.89 15.43
C VAL A 222 19.55 10.71 16.38
N THR A 223 20.14 10.78 17.56
CA THR A 223 19.99 9.78 18.62
C THR A 223 19.14 10.36 19.73
N LEU A 224 18.06 9.64 20.10
CA LEU A 224 17.20 10.00 21.21
C LEU A 224 17.58 9.13 22.42
N VAL A 225 17.97 9.75 23.52
CA VAL A 225 18.35 9.06 24.76
C VAL A 225 17.45 9.55 25.90
N GLY A 226 16.87 8.63 26.63
CA GLY A 226 16.02 8.93 27.79
C GLY A 226 16.18 7.93 28.91
N PRO A 227 15.91 8.31 30.17
CA PRO A 227 15.91 7.37 31.29
C PRO A 227 14.80 6.31 31.11
N GLY A 228 15.08 5.07 31.54
CA GLY A 228 14.11 3.99 31.50
C GLY A 228 12.79 4.36 32.17
N GLY A 229 11.67 4.05 31.54
CA GLY A 229 10.32 4.33 32.09
C GLY A 229 9.72 5.69 31.71
N THR A 230 10.38 6.53 30.91
CA THR A 230 9.86 7.85 30.51
C THR A 230 8.83 7.81 29.37
N GLY A 231 8.11 6.70 29.22
CA GLY A 231 6.95 6.62 28.34
C GLY A 231 7.27 6.49 26.86
N ASN A 232 8.20 5.61 26.50
CA ASN A 232 8.44 5.22 25.13
C ASN A 232 8.26 3.70 24.93
N PRO A 233 7.03 3.20 24.98
CA PRO A 233 6.78 1.77 24.73
C PRO A 233 6.97 1.38 23.26
N SER A 234 7.02 2.35 22.37
CA SER A 234 7.04 2.12 20.92
C SER A 234 8.44 2.05 20.33
N ILE A 235 9.45 2.42 21.10
CA ILE A 235 10.81 2.52 20.62
C ILE A 235 11.75 1.89 21.67
N GLY A 236 11.96 0.59 21.54
CA GLY A 236 13.02 -0.08 22.29
C GLY A 236 12.55 -1.04 23.36
N GLN A 237 12.15 -2.23 22.96
CA GLN A 237 12.38 -3.38 23.81
C GLN A 237 13.74 -3.96 23.45
N ARG A 238 14.78 -3.59 24.22
CA ARG A 238 15.82 -4.49 24.72
C ARG A 238 17.01 -3.75 25.27
N SER A 239 17.00 -3.51 26.50
CA SER A 239 18.04 -3.60 27.53
C SER A 239 17.58 -2.83 28.75
N PRO A 240 17.84 -3.31 29.96
CA PRO A 240 17.39 -2.64 31.20
C PRO A 240 18.12 -1.33 31.50
N THR A 241 19.14 -0.93 30.77
CA THR A 241 20.04 0.14 31.16
C THR A 241 20.31 1.24 30.12
N ASP A 242 20.05 1.02 28.82
CA ASP A 242 20.30 2.06 27.83
C ASP A 242 19.31 1.96 26.67
N GLN A 243 18.36 2.90 26.58
CA GLN A 243 17.41 3.00 25.45
C GLN A 243 17.90 4.09 24.49
N SER A 244 18.66 3.68 23.49
CA SER A 244 19.11 4.56 22.41
C SER A 244 18.31 4.26 21.14
N ILE A 245 17.77 5.30 20.50
CA ILE A 245 17.10 5.20 19.20
C ILE A 245 17.95 5.90 18.18
N PHE A 246 18.24 5.20 17.11
CA PHE A 246 18.99 5.76 15.99
C PHE A 246 18.03 6.02 14.83
N VAL A 247 17.90 7.28 14.42
CA VAL A 247 17.15 7.67 13.23
C VAL A 247 18.14 8.23 12.23
N GLN A 248 18.31 7.51 11.12
CA GLN A 248 19.18 7.94 10.04
C GLN A 248 18.35 8.61 8.94
N ARG A 249 18.86 9.70 8.38
CA ARG A 249 18.26 10.36 7.24
C ARG A 249 18.31 9.45 6.00
N PRO A 250 17.26 9.40 5.17
CA PRO A 250 17.31 8.71 3.88
C PRO A 250 18.47 9.22 3.05
N SER A 251 19.30 8.32 2.52
CA SER A 251 20.24 8.69 1.48
C SER A 251 19.45 9.09 0.23
N SER A 252 20.04 9.83 -0.69
CA SER A 252 19.44 10.22 -1.97
C SER A 252 18.98 9.03 -2.84
N SER A 253 19.25 7.79 -2.41
CA SER A 253 18.81 6.52 -3.00
C SER A 253 17.58 5.90 -2.33
N GLY A 254 16.93 6.59 -1.38
CA GLY A 254 15.63 6.16 -0.81
C GLY A 254 15.65 5.00 0.18
N GLN A 255 16.82 4.57 0.67
CA GLN A 255 16.90 3.51 1.68
C GLN A 255 17.11 4.07 3.08
N ASN A 256 16.12 3.88 3.95
CA ASN A 256 16.23 4.14 5.39
C ASN A 256 16.74 2.86 6.07
N THR A 257 17.96 2.91 6.60
CA THR A 257 18.51 1.80 7.39
C THR A 257 18.51 2.18 8.86
N ILE A 258 17.87 1.39 9.70
CA ILE A 258 17.95 1.49 11.16
C ILE A 258 19.01 0.47 11.59
N PHE A 259 20.07 0.93 12.23
CA PHE A 259 21.14 0.05 12.73
C PHE A 259 20.93 -0.26 14.21
N ASP A 260 20.92 -1.55 14.50
CA ASP A 260 21.06 -2.09 15.85
C ASP A 260 22.49 -2.66 15.97
N GLY A 261 23.30 -2.12 16.92
CA GLY A 261 24.58 -2.72 17.30
C GLY A 261 25.85 -2.00 16.88
N PHE A 262 26.65 -1.67 17.89
CA PHE A 262 28.02 -1.20 17.76
C PHE A 262 28.96 -2.35 17.33
N SER A 263 29.64 -2.19 16.23
CA SER A 263 31.03 -2.63 16.03
C SER A 263 31.66 -1.85 14.87
N ASP A 264 32.78 -1.23 15.16
CA ASP A 264 33.73 -0.62 14.23
C ASP A 264 33.38 0.73 13.56
N PHE A 265 33.29 1.82 14.34
CA PHE A 265 33.70 3.15 13.81
C PHE A 265 34.23 4.08 14.91
N GLY A 266 35.29 4.79 14.55
CA GLY A 266 36.06 5.63 15.46
C GLY A 266 35.34 6.87 15.98
N VAL A 267 35.79 7.30 17.13
CA VAL A 267 35.54 8.51 17.93
C VAL A 267 34.43 9.43 17.44
N CYS A 268 33.33 9.40 18.16
CA CYS A 268 32.19 10.27 17.97
C CYS A 268 32.21 11.44 18.97
N ILE A 269 32.16 12.70 18.52
CA ILE A 269 32.02 13.87 19.38
C ILE A 269 30.53 14.15 19.59
N LEU A 270 30.07 13.90 20.82
CA LEU A 270 28.68 14.11 21.24
C LEU A 270 28.47 15.57 21.69
N ARG A 271 27.54 16.30 21.05
CA ARG A 271 26.97 17.55 21.63
C ARG A 271 25.60 17.21 22.24
N HIS A 272 25.51 17.44 23.55
CA HIS A 272 24.29 17.21 24.32
C HIS A 272 23.39 18.45 24.34
N TYR A 273 22.11 18.24 24.01
CA TYR A 273 21.07 19.23 24.29
C TYR A 273 20.04 18.58 25.26
N PHE A 274 19.84 19.27 26.39
CA PHE A 274 18.84 18.86 27.37
C PHE A 274 17.46 19.43 27.00
N VAL A 275 16.50 18.57 26.65
CA VAL A 275 15.08 18.89 26.62
C VAL A 275 14.41 18.09 27.75
N ARG A 276 13.62 18.76 28.58
CA ARG A 276 13.04 18.21 29.84
C ARG A 276 12.75 16.70 29.75
N SER A 277 13.56 15.90 30.44
CA SER A 277 13.53 14.43 30.53
C SER A 277 14.11 13.61 29.37
N TRP A 278 14.71 14.24 28.33
CA TRP A 278 15.39 13.53 27.23
C TRP A 278 16.73 14.21 26.91
N CYS A 279 17.73 13.42 26.64
CA CYS A 279 18.98 13.91 26.10
C CYS A 279 19.01 13.66 24.59
N LEU A 280 19.13 14.70 23.80
CA LEU A 280 19.26 14.64 22.35
C LEU A 280 20.75 14.73 22.02
N SER A 281 21.32 13.67 21.47
CA SER A 281 22.70 13.64 21.05
C SER A 281 22.80 13.79 19.55
N LEU A 282 23.48 14.83 19.10
CA LEU A 282 23.72 15.10 17.68
C LEU A 282 25.12 14.63 17.31
N VAL A 283 25.21 13.78 16.32
CA VAL A 283 26.48 13.35 15.74
C VAL A 283 26.65 14.02 14.38
N THR A 284 27.65 14.89 14.27
CA THR A 284 28.11 15.46 13.00
C THR A 284 29.40 14.75 12.58
N PHE A 285 29.43 14.20 11.38
CA PHE A 285 30.63 13.69 10.72
C PHE A 285 31.21 14.76 9.80
#